data_c0bb7817aed057c3212d3e0ca9d90f23
#
_entry.id   c0bb7817aed057c3212d3e0ca9d90f23
#
_cell.length_a   1.000
_cell.length_b   1.000
_cell.length_c   1.000
_cell.angle_alpha   90.00
_cell.angle_beta   90.00
_cell.angle_gamma   90.00
#
_symmetry.space_group_name_H-M   'P 1'
#
loop_
_entity.id
_entity.type
_entity.pdbx_description
1 polymer ?
#
loop_
_entity_poly.entity_id
_entity_poly.type
_entity_poly.pdbx_seq_one_letter_code
_entity_poly.pdbx_strand_id
1 'polypeptide(L)'
;MFTGLIADVGSVTALERAGAGATLRIRTRLADELSEGDSIAVNGVCLTATSVDEGAFQVQAMSETLTRSSLGALRARGQVNLELPLRVQDRLGGHVVQGHVDGTGTVRAIREEGFARMLEIEVEPRLRRYLVEKGSVAIDGVSLTVSALLEDGFAVSLIPETLRRTNLGTLGQGAVVNIEVDILAKHLERLLEARA
;
A
#
# COMPACT_ATOMS: atom_id res chain seq x y z
N MET A 1 -5.97 -11.60 2.32
CA MET A 1 -6.47 -10.74 1.22
C MET A 1 -7.11 -9.50 1.80
N PHE A 2 -7.03 -8.40 1.06
CA PHE A 2 -7.46 -7.06 1.47
C PHE A 2 -8.32 -6.44 0.35
N THR A 3 -8.87 -5.28 0.60
CA THR A 3 -9.76 -4.57 -0.34
C THR A 3 -9.14 -3.28 -0.87
N GLY A 4 -8.10 -2.79 -0.20
CA GLY A 4 -7.52 -1.46 -0.42
C GLY A 4 -8.35 -0.33 0.21
N LEU A 5 -9.22 -0.64 1.15
CA LEU A 5 -9.94 0.35 1.96
C LEU A 5 -9.27 0.48 3.32
N ILE A 6 -8.56 1.58 3.51
CA ILE A 6 -7.79 1.82 4.73
C ILE A 6 -8.71 1.96 5.93
N ALA A 7 -8.48 1.14 6.96
CA ALA A 7 -9.25 1.14 8.19
C ALA A 7 -8.70 2.13 9.23
N ASP A 8 -7.36 2.31 9.26
CA ASP A 8 -6.70 3.26 10.17
C ASP A 8 -5.37 3.77 9.61
N VAL A 9 -4.91 4.90 10.13
CA VAL A 9 -3.54 5.39 9.91
C VAL A 9 -2.78 5.25 11.22
N GLY A 10 -1.93 4.22 11.25
CA GLY A 10 -1.10 3.91 12.41
C GLY A 10 0.16 4.77 12.46
N SER A 11 0.79 4.81 13.63
CA SER A 11 2.07 5.50 13.87
C SER A 11 3.15 4.50 14.28
N VAL A 12 4.28 4.51 13.57
CA VAL A 12 5.46 3.70 13.91
C VAL A 12 6.08 4.25 15.19
N THR A 13 6.00 3.51 16.29
CA THR A 13 6.55 3.92 17.60
C THR A 13 7.98 3.47 17.81
N ALA A 14 8.35 2.31 17.23
CA ALA A 14 9.71 1.81 17.21
C ALA A 14 10.01 1.11 15.88
N LEU A 15 11.26 1.17 15.47
CA LEU A 15 11.80 0.44 14.31
C LEU A 15 13.21 -0.01 14.67
N GLU A 16 13.36 -1.30 14.84
CA GLU A 16 14.63 -1.93 15.19
C GLU A 16 15.12 -2.78 14.02
N ARG A 17 16.30 -2.41 13.48
CA ARG A 17 16.94 -3.17 12.41
C ARG A 17 17.89 -4.16 13.04
N ALA A 18 17.74 -5.44 12.73
CA ALA A 18 18.60 -6.51 13.24
C ALA A 18 18.84 -7.55 12.15
N GLY A 19 20.12 -7.84 11.86
CA GLY A 19 20.49 -8.86 10.89
C GLY A 19 19.84 -8.65 9.52
N ALA A 20 19.05 -9.64 9.08
CA ALA A 20 18.42 -9.66 7.75
C ALA A 20 16.99 -9.09 7.74
N GLY A 21 16.63 -8.20 8.65
CA GLY A 21 15.26 -7.65 8.70
C GLY A 21 15.09 -6.49 9.65
N ALA A 22 13.84 -6.16 9.94
CA ALA A 22 13.46 -5.17 10.94
C ALA A 22 12.19 -5.59 11.69
N THR A 23 12.11 -5.19 12.96
CA THR A 23 10.89 -5.25 13.76
C THR A 23 10.31 -3.84 13.82
N LEU A 24 9.03 -3.72 13.48
CA LEU A 24 8.27 -2.48 13.56
C LEU A 24 7.23 -2.62 14.67
N ARG A 25 7.14 -1.63 15.55
CA ARG A 25 6.04 -1.47 16.50
C ARG A 25 5.14 -0.34 16.02
N ILE A 26 3.86 -0.62 15.87
CA ILE A 26 2.89 0.31 15.29
C ILE A 26 1.74 0.50 16.26
N ARG A 27 1.46 1.76 16.63
CA ARG A 27 0.30 2.13 17.43
C ARG A 27 -0.89 2.37 16.52
N THR A 28 -2.04 1.80 16.86
CA THR A 28 -3.28 1.89 16.12
C THR A 28 -4.48 1.54 16.99
N ARG A 29 -5.65 2.04 16.62
CA ARG A 29 -6.93 1.62 17.22
C ARG A 29 -7.36 0.21 16.79
N LEU A 30 -6.73 -0.36 15.74
CA LEU A 30 -7.04 -1.72 15.26
C LEU A 30 -6.39 -2.81 16.12
N ALA A 31 -5.53 -2.46 17.09
CA ALA A 31 -4.84 -3.43 17.91
C ALA A 31 -5.80 -4.38 18.65
N ASP A 32 -6.95 -3.87 19.09
CA ASP A 32 -7.96 -4.67 19.81
C ASP A 32 -8.68 -5.71 18.92
N GLU A 33 -8.55 -5.58 17.58
CA GLU A 33 -9.10 -6.52 16.61
C GLU A 33 -8.07 -7.52 16.07
N LEU A 34 -6.81 -7.41 16.52
CA LEU A 34 -5.69 -8.26 16.11
C LEU A 34 -5.37 -9.28 17.17
N SER A 35 -4.90 -10.44 16.72
CA SER A 35 -4.25 -11.45 17.54
C SER A 35 -2.85 -11.74 17.00
N GLU A 36 -1.98 -12.29 17.83
CA GLU A 36 -0.69 -12.82 17.38
C GLU A 36 -0.91 -13.90 16.33
N GLY A 37 -0.19 -13.81 15.20
CA GLY A 37 -0.35 -14.68 14.03
C GLY A 37 -1.28 -14.13 12.97
N ASP A 38 -2.07 -13.09 13.23
CA ASP A 38 -2.93 -12.46 12.23
C ASP A 38 -2.13 -11.70 11.19
N SER A 39 -2.66 -11.67 9.97
CA SER A 39 -2.15 -10.81 8.91
C SER A 39 -2.69 -9.40 9.04
N ILE A 40 -1.89 -8.42 8.71
CA ILE A 40 -2.29 -7.01 8.56
C ILE A 40 -1.53 -6.38 7.40
N ALA A 41 -2.19 -5.55 6.59
CA ALA A 41 -1.51 -4.77 5.57
C ALA A 41 -0.97 -3.46 6.19
N VAL A 42 0.33 -3.22 6.01
CA VAL A 42 1.03 -2.00 6.44
C VAL A 42 1.55 -1.30 5.18
N ASN A 43 1.00 -0.15 4.83
CA ASN A 43 1.23 0.51 3.54
C ASN A 43 1.08 -0.49 2.36
N GLY A 44 0.07 -1.35 2.41
CA GLY A 44 -0.17 -2.38 1.39
C GLY A 44 0.78 -3.58 1.43
N VAL A 45 1.69 -3.67 2.39
CA VAL A 45 2.53 -4.87 2.59
C VAL A 45 1.87 -5.79 3.60
N CYS A 46 1.54 -7.01 3.20
CA CYS A 46 1.00 -8.03 4.09
C CYS A 46 2.10 -8.52 5.05
N LEU A 47 1.89 -8.30 6.34
CA LEU A 47 2.78 -8.72 7.41
C LEU A 47 2.00 -9.50 8.46
N THR A 48 2.71 -10.31 9.24
CA THR A 48 2.12 -11.07 10.36
C THR A 48 2.40 -10.36 11.68
N ALA A 49 1.37 -10.16 12.49
CA ALA A 49 1.51 -9.65 13.86
C ALA A 49 2.25 -10.67 14.71
N THR A 50 3.40 -10.30 15.26
CA THR A 50 4.24 -11.16 16.11
C THR A 50 4.02 -10.94 17.59
N SER A 51 3.44 -9.82 17.97
CA SER A 51 2.89 -9.54 19.28
C SER A 51 1.83 -8.45 19.17
N VAL A 52 0.87 -8.49 20.08
CA VAL A 52 -0.19 -7.48 20.19
C VAL A 52 -0.28 -7.06 21.64
N ASP A 53 -0.23 -5.75 21.88
CA ASP A 53 -0.38 -5.13 23.18
C ASP A 53 -1.51 -4.11 23.15
N GLU A 54 -1.83 -3.50 24.29
CA GLU A 54 -2.84 -2.45 24.38
C GLU A 54 -2.50 -1.27 23.45
N GLY A 55 -3.31 -1.11 22.40
CA GLY A 55 -3.21 -0.04 21.42
C GLY A 55 -2.03 -0.12 20.46
N ALA A 56 -1.30 -1.24 20.38
CA ALA A 56 -0.17 -1.42 19.46
C ALA A 56 0.05 -2.89 19.08
N PHE A 57 0.73 -3.11 17.98
CA PHE A 57 1.21 -4.44 17.55
C PHE A 57 2.64 -4.36 17.02
N GLN A 58 3.29 -5.51 16.93
CA GLN A 58 4.60 -5.65 16.29
C GLN A 58 4.49 -6.54 15.07
N VAL A 59 5.29 -6.23 14.05
CA VAL A 59 5.48 -7.05 12.86
C VAL A 59 6.97 -7.16 12.55
N GLN A 60 7.34 -8.24 11.87
CA GLN A 60 8.69 -8.42 11.35
C GLN A 60 8.68 -8.35 9.83
N ALA A 61 9.60 -7.58 9.25
CA ALA A 61 9.82 -7.47 7.82
C ALA A 61 11.21 -7.99 7.47
N MET A 62 11.28 -8.91 6.50
CA MET A 62 12.55 -9.44 5.99
C MET A 62 13.26 -8.39 5.12
N SER A 63 14.58 -8.56 4.92
CA SER A 63 15.37 -7.66 4.07
C SER A 63 14.80 -7.48 2.68
N GLU A 64 14.29 -8.53 2.06
CA GLU A 64 13.67 -8.43 0.73
C GLU A 64 12.44 -7.51 0.76
N THR A 65 11.58 -7.67 1.76
CA THR A 65 10.40 -6.80 1.96
C THR A 65 10.81 -5.33 2.13
N LEU A 66 11.84 -5.09 2.96
CA LEU A 66 12.35 -3.73 3.20
C LEU A 66 12.99 -3.12 1.95
N THR A 67 13.64 -3.93 1.12
CA THR A 67 14.31 -3.46 -0.11
C THR A 67 13.30 -3.17 -1.22
N ARG A 68 12.24 -3.97 -1.32
CA ARG A 68 11.23 -3.88 -2.39
C ARG A 68 10.07 -2.95 -2.06
N SER A 69 10.01 -2.41 -0.86
CA SER A 69 8.89 -1.57 -0.43
C SER A 69 9.35 -0.28 0.24
N SER A 70 8.42 0.67 0.38
CA SER A 70 8.63 1.92 1.12
C SER A 70 8.90 1.69 2.62
N LEU A 71 8.64 0.48 3.15
CA LEU A 71 8.90 0.14 4.55
C LEU A 71 10.39 0.28 4.91
N GLY A 72 11.27 0.05 3.95
CA GLY A 72 12.71 0.23 4.13
C GLY A 72 13.12 1.66 4.48
N ALA A 73 12.37 2.66 4.07
CA ALA A 73 12.60 4.08 4.34
C ALA A 73 11.86 4.59 5.59
N LEU A 74 11.01 3.78 6.22
CA LEU A 74 10.27 4.18 7.41
C LEU A 74 11.19 4.56 8.58
N ARG A 75 10.70 5.50 9.37
CA ARG A 75 11.34 5.99 10.59
C ARG A 75 10.33 6.00 11.73
N ALA A 76 10.83 6.07 12.96
CA ALA A 76 9.97 6.34 14.12
C ALA A 76 9.14 7.62 13.89
N ARG A 77 7.88 7.60 14.32
CA ARG A 77 6.83 8.61 14.09
C ARG A 77 6.30 8.68 12.65
N GLY A 78 6.76 7.81 11.73
CA GLY A 78 6.15 7.67 10.40
C GLY A 78 4.71 7.20 10.50
N GLN A 79 3.85 7.69 9.61
CA GLN A 79 2.48 7.23 9.47
C GLN A 79 2.40 6.12 8.44
N VAL A 80 1.56 5.12 8.69
CA VAL A 80 1.33 3.99 7.79
C VAL A 80 -0.16 3.69 7.67
N ASN A 81 -0.61 3.42 6.45
CA ASN A 81 -1.95 2.92 6.19
C ASN A 81 -2.07 1.50 6.71
N LEU A 82 -3.19 1.19 7.37
CA LEU A 82 -3.46 -0.12 7.94
C LEU A 82 -4.81 -0.65 7.46
N GLU A 83 -4.82 -1.92 7.08
CA GLU A 83 -6.04 -2.66 6.74
C GLU A 83 -5.96 -4.07 7.32
N LEU A 84 -7.07 -4.52 7.94
CA LEU A 84 -7.26 -5.90 8.41
C LEU A 84 -7.65 -6.80 7.24
N PRO A 85 -7.39 -8.12 7.32
CA PRO A 85 -7.82 -9.06 6.30
C PRO A 85 -9.35 -9.03 6.12
N LEU A 86 -9.79 -9.11 4.86
CA LEU A 86 -11.19 -9.21 4.51
C LEU A 86 -11.82 -10.47 5.13
N ARG A 87 -12.91 -10.33 5.87
CA ARG A 87 -13.74 -11.44 6.36
C ARG A 87 -14.67 -11.92 5.26
N VAL A 88 -15.11 -13.18 5.33
CA VAL A 88 -15.97 -13.79 4.29
C VAL A 88 -17.27 -13.02 4.06
N GLN A 89 -17.81 -12.39 5.09
CA GLN A 89 -19.06 -11.61 5.02
C GLN A 89 -18.87 -10.14 4.62
N ASP A 90 -17.62 -9.67 4.53
CA ASP A 90 -17.35 -8.26 4.24
C ASP A 90 -17.57 -7.95 2.75
N ARG A 91 -17.82 -6.68 2.45
CA ARG A 91 -17.95 -6.20 1.08
C ARG A 91 -16.57 -5.91 0.49
N LEU A 92 -16.34 -6.36 -0.74
CA LEU A 92 -15.20 -5.96 -1.54
C LEU A 92 -15.46 -4.55 -2.11
N GLY A 93 -15.16 -3.51 -1.33
CA GLY A 93 -15.45 -2.11 -1.71
C GLY A 93 -14.42 -1.46 -2.64
N GLY A 94 -13.22 -2.05 -2.76
CA GLY A 94 -12.16 -1.65 -3.69
C GLY A 94 -11.94 -2.73 -4.76
N HIS A 95 -10.73 -3.30 -4.80
CA HIS A 95 -10.39 -4.44 -5.67
C HIS A 95 -9.66 -5.52 -4.86
N VAL A 96 -9.29 -6.63 -5.50
CA VAL A 96 -8.56 -7.71 -4.82
C VAL A 96 -7.12 -7.27 -4.60
N VAL A 97 -6.78 -6.91 -3.37
CA VAL A 97 -5.44 -6.55 -2.92
C VAL A 97 -4.87 -7.70 -2.10
N GLN A 98 -3.69 -8.17 -2.47
CA GLN A 98 -3.05 -9.30 -1.79
C GLN A 98 -2.14 -8.86 -0.64
N GLY A 99 -1.65 -7.62 -0.70
CA GLY A 99 -0.57 -7.13 0.15
C GLY A 99 0.81 -7.57 -0.34
N HIS A 100 0.91 -7.93 -1.61
CA HIS A 100 2.13 -8.38 -2.25
C HIS A 100 2.64 -7.29 -3.20
N VAL A 101 3.30 -6.29 -2.61
CA VAL A 101 3.83 -5.13 -3.32
C VAL A 101 4.75 -5.55 -4.46
N ASP A 102 4.46 -5.06 -5.67
CA ASP A 102 5.21 -5.37 -6.88
C ASP A 102 6.48 -4.51 -7.03
N GLY A 103 6.47 -3.35 -6.41
CA GLY A 103 7.57 -2.40 -6.41
C GLY A 103 7.16 -1.08 -5.79
N THR A 104 7.99 -0.07 -5.99
CA THR A 104 7.71 1.28 -5.52
C THR A 104 7.50 2.24 -6.68
N GLY A 105 6.75 3.31 -6.42
CA GLY A 105 6.64 4.47 -7.29
C GLY A 105 7.10 5.73 -6.58
N THR A 106 7.46 6.75 -7.35
CA THR A 106 7.83 8.07 -6.83
C THR A 106 6.79 9.11 -7.22
N VAL A 107 6.28 9.86 -6.26
CA VAL A 107 5.38 10.99 -6.51
C VAL A 107 6.15 12.08 -7.26
N ARG A 108 5.88 12.24 -8.55
CA ARG A 108 6.57 13.17 -9.44
C ARG A 108 5.97 14.57 -9.42
N ALA A 109 4.65 14.64 -9.38
CA ALA A 109 3.91 15.90 -9.30
C ALA A 109 2.65 15.75 -8.46
N ILE A 110 2.26 16.87 -7.85
CA ILE A 110 1.01 17.00 -7.10
C ILE A 110 0.32 18.24 -7.63
N ARG A 111 -0.95 18.13 -8.01
CA ARG A 111 -1.75 19.26 -8.49
C ARG A 111 -3.11 19.26 -7.81
N GLU A 112 -3.57 20.42 -7.42
CA GLU A 112 -4.94 20.61 -6.93
C GLU A 112 -5.88 20.79 -8.15
N GLU A 113 -6.95 20.02 -8.21
CA GLU A 113 -7.93 20.04 -9.28
C GLU A 113 -9.34 20.10 -8.68
N GLY A 114 -9.86 21.31 -8.53
CA GLY A 114 -11.11 21.54 -7.83
C GLY A 114 -11.03 21.09 -6.36
N PHE A 115 -11.85 20.11 -5.99
CA PHE A 115 -11.79 19.51 -4.65
C PHE A 115 -10.84 18.31 -4.55
N ALA A 116 -10.33 17.83 -5.68
CA ALA A 116 -9.47 16.66 -5.74
C ALA A 116 -7.99 17.06 -5.80
N ARG A 117 -7.13 16.16 -5.35
CA ARG A 117 -5.68 16.25 -5.51
C ARG A 117 -5.22 15.18 -6.49
N MET A 118 -4.65 15.58 -7.60
CA MET A 118 -4.03 14.68 -8.57
C MET A 118 -2.59 14.38 -8.17
N LEU A 119 -2.23 13.10 -8.14
CA LEU A 119 -0.86 12.62 -8.00
C LEU A 119 -0.40 12.00 -9.32
N GLU A 120 0.75 12.44 -9.82
CA GLU A 120 1.49 11.77 -10.89
C GLU A 120 2.57 10.91 -10.26
N ILE A 121 2.57 9.61 -10.57
CA ILE A 121 3.47 8.63 -9.97
C ILE A 121 4.29 7.98 -11.07
N GLU A 122 5.60 8.13 -10.96
CA GLU A 122 6.57 7.45 -11.79
C GLU A 122 6.79 6.03 -11.25
N VAL A 123 6.80 5.04 -12.15
CA VAL A 123 7.04 3.63 -11.82
C VAL A 123 7.98 2.98 -12.82
N GLU A 124 8.63 1.89 -12.42
CA GLU A 124 9.46 1.09 -13.31
C GLU A 124 8.68 0.61 -14.55
N PRO A 125 9.32 0.52 -15.73
CA PRO A 125 8.68 0.07 -16.98
C PRO A 125 7.95 -1.26 -16.85
N ARG A 126 8.48 -2.19 -16.04
CA ARG A 126 7.87 -3.52 -15.83
C ARG A 126 6.49 -3.46 -15.17
N LEU A 127 6.17 -2.42 -14.40
CA LEU A 127 4.87 -2.27 -13.76
C LEU A 127 3.85 -1.61 -14.67
N ARG A 128 4.29 -0.72 -15.57
CA ARG A 128 3.40 0.06 -16.45
C ARG A 128 2.52 -0.82 -17.36
N ARG A 129 3.02 -1.96 -17.78
CA ARG A 129 2.28 -2.90 -18.65
C ARG A 129 1.00 -3.47 -18.01
N TYR A 130 0.90 -3.44 -16.69
CA TYR A 130 -0.26 -3.90 -15.94
C TYR A 130 -1.25 -2.79 -15.59
N LEU A 131 -0.87 -1.53 -15.84
CA LEU A 131 -1.71 -0.39 -15.56
C LEU A 131 -2.62 -0.10 -16.75
N VAL A 132 -3.90 0.08 -16.47
CA VAL A 132 -4.92 0.36 -17.49
C VAL A 132 -5.67 1.62 -17.08
N GLU A 133 -5.89 2.55 -18.02
CA GLU A 133 -6.72 3.72 -17.75
C GLU A 133 -8.11 3.28 -17.29
N LYS A 134 -8.61 3.88 -16.21
CA LYS A 134 -9.81 3.49 -15.45
C LYS A 134 -9.72 2.13 -14.76
N GLY A 135 -8.57 1.45 -14.80
CA GLY A 135 -8.31 0.25 -14.01
C GLY A 135 -7.94 0.57 -12.56
N SER A 136 -7.80 -0.48 -11.75
CA SER A 136 -7.43 -0.39 -10.34
C SER A 136 -5.93 -0.52 -10.13
N VAL A 137 -5.43 0.16 -9.11
CA VAL A 137 -4.06 0.03 -8.60
C VAL A 137 -4.09 0.29 -7.09
N ALA A 138 -3.27 -0.41 -6.31
CA ALA A 138 -3.09 -0.09 -4.90
C ALA A 138 -1.82 0.75 -4.71
N ILE A 139 -1.96 1.90 -4.02
CA ILE A 139 -0.88 2.82 -3.67
C ILE A 139 -0.82 2.91 -2.15
N ASP A 140 0.30 2.49 -1.54
CA ASP A 140 0.42 2.31 -0.09
C ASP A 140 -0.81 1.59 0.50
N GLY A 141 -1.30 0.56 -0.21
CA GLY A 141 -2.47 -0.23 0.15
C GLY A 141 -3.82 0.41 -0.17
N VAL A 142 -3.88 1.64 -0.66
CA VAL A 142 -5.13 2.32 -1.02
C VAL A 142 -5.57 1.92 -2.41
N SER A 143 -6.75 1.35 -2.56
CA SER A 143 -7.37 1.04 -3.87
C SER A 143 -7.77 2.33 -4.56
N LEU A 144 -7.18 2.59 -5.72
CA LEU A 144 -7.41 3.80 -6.51
C LEU A 144 -7.65 3.48 -7.98
N THR A 145 -8.30 4.41 -8.66
CA THR A 145 -8.52 4.33 -10.11
C THR A 145 -7.43 5.10 -10.85
N VAL A 146 -6.80 4.47 -11.82
CA VAL A 146 -5.88 5.13 -12.75
C VAL A 146 -6.68 6.15 -13.58
N SER A 147 -6.40 7.44 -13.38
CA SER A 147 -7.08 8.52 -14.10
C SER A 147 -6.48 8.79 -15.47
N ALA A 148 -5.18 8.58 -15.64
CA ALA A 148 -4.46 8.68 -16.90
C ALA A 148 -3.19 7.83 -16.89
N LEU A 149 -2.78 7.33 -18.06
CA LEU A 149 -1.47 6.73 -18.27
C LEU A 149 -0.50 7.83 -18.74
N LEU A 150 0.71 7.82 -18.20
CA LEU A 150 1.79 8.74 -18.52
C LEU A 150 2.96 7.97 -19.15
N GLU A 151 3.89 8.67 -19.80
CA GLU A 151 5.07 8.06 -20.42
C GLU A 151 5.89 7.24 -19.41
N ASP A 152 6.10 7.77 -18.20
CA ASP A 152 6.91 7.16 -17.17
C ASP A 152 6.11 6.59 -15.99
N GLY A 153 4.76 6.55 -16.09
CA GLY A 153 3.93 6.12 -14.97
C GLY A 153 2.45 6.34 -15.19
N PHE A 154 1.77 6.85 -14.19
CA PHE A 154 0.33 7.06 -14.22
C PHE A 154 -0.10 8.19 -13.26
N ALA A 155 -1.33 8.64 -13.41
CA ALA A 155 -1.96 9.59 -12.51
C ALA A 155 -3.17 8.97 -11.79
N VAL A 156 -3.42 9.45 -10.57
CA VAL A 156 -4.63 9.17 -9.79
C VAL A 156 -5.19 10.46 -9.22
N SER A 157 -6.52 10.53 -9.06
CA SER A 157 -7.18 11.68 -8.45
C SER A 157 -7.73 11.27 -7.08
N LEU A 158 -7.27 11.94 -6.04
CA LEU A 158 -7.63 11.68 -4.65
C LEU A 158 -8.74 12.64 -4.20
N ILE A 159 -9.86 12.08 -3.76
CA ILE A 159 -10.95 12.86 -3.15
C ILE A 159 -10.60 13.24 -1.70
N PRO A 160 -11.24 14.28 -1.13
CA PRO A 160 -10.94 14.74 0.24
C PRO A 160 -11.02 13.63 1.29
N GLU A 161 -11.96 12.70 1.13
CA GLU A 161 -12.10 11.57 2.07
C GLU A 161 -10.86 10.66 2.07
N THR A 162 -10.31 10.35 0.89
CA THR A 162 -9.07 9.57 0.76
C THR A 162 -7.89 10.30 1.40
N LEU A 163 -7.75 11.60 1.15
CA LEU A 163 -6.69 12.42 1.74
C LEU A 163 -6.77 12.47 3.27
N ARG A 164 -7.98 12.49 3.82
CA ARG A 164 -8.21 12.55 5.26
C ARG A 164 -7.96 11.22 5.96
N ARG A 165 -8.30 10.09 5.30
CA ARG A 165 -8.28 8.74 5.88
C ARG A 165 -6.99 7.96 5.65
N THR A 166 -6.07 8.49 4.86
CA THR A 166 -4.86 7.78 4.48
C THR A 166 -3.62 8.65 4.64
N ASN A 167 -2.44 8.04 4.65
CA ASN A 167 -1.16 8.76 4.64
C ASN A 167 -0.96 9.55 3.34
N LEU A 168 -1.72 9.27 2.27
CA LEU A 168 -1.58 9.93 0.97
C LEU A 168 -1.83 11.44 1.06
N GLY A 169 -2.62 11.89 2.05
CA GLY A 169 -2.86 13.31 2.31
C GLY A 169 -1.62 14.10 2.72
N THR A 170 -0.59 13.42 3.25
CA THR A 170 0.66 14.04 3.73
C THR A 170 1.84 13.89 2.77
N LEU A 171 1.63 13.19 1.63
CA LEU A 171 2.69 12.99 0.66
C LEU A 171 3.12 14.32 0.01
N GLY A 172 4.43 14.47 -0.17
CA GLY A 172 5.05 15.51 -0.97
C GLY A 172 5.66 14.97 -2.26
N GLN A 173 6.05 15.84 -3.15
CA GLN A 173 6.84 15.49 -4.33
C GLN A 173 8.14 14.81 -3.90
N GLY A 174 8.53 13.75 -4.58
CA GLY A 174 9.67 12.89 -4.24
C GLY A 174 9.35 11.80 -3.22
N ALA A 175 8.14 11.76 -2.66
CA ALA A 175 7.74 10.68 -1.76
C ALA A 175 7.72 9.34 -2.50
N VAL A 176 8.21 8.28 -1.83
CA VAL A 176 8.19 6.91 -2.34
C VAL A 176 7.00 6.18 -1.75
N VAL A 177 6.21 5.54 -2.61
CA VAL A 177 5.01 4.79 -2.26
C VAL A 177 5.08 3.36 -2.77
N ASN A 178 4.43 2.42 -2.08
CA ASN A 178 4.28 1.05 -2.54
C ASN A 178 3.26 0.96 -3.66
N ILE A 179 3.54 0.14 -4.65
CA ILE A 179 2.64 -0.13 -5.78
C ILE A 179 2.35 -1.64 -5.82
N GLU A 180 1.06 -1.98 -5.78
CA GLU A 180 0.57 -3.31 -6.14
C GLU A 180 -0.37 -3.16 -7.32
N VAL A 181 -0.04 -3.79 -8.45
CA VAL A 181 -0.90 -3.79 -9.64
C VAL A 181 -2.01 -4.82 -9.48
N ASP A 182 -3.11 -4.65 -10.21
CA ASP A 182 -4.23 -5.58 -10.14
C ASP A 182 -3.77 -7.00 -10.51
N ILE A 183 -3.97 -7.96 -9.60
CA ILE A 183 -3.57 -9.36 -9.78
C ILE A 183 -4.18 -9.98 -11.04
N LEU A 184 -5.37 -9.53 -11.46
CA LEU A 184 -6.02 -10.02 -12.67
C LEU A 184 -5.20 -9.71 -13.92
N ALA A 185 -4.53 -8.56 -13.97
CA ALA A 185 -3.66 -8.21 -15.09
C ALA A 185 -2.45 -9.16 -15.20
N LYS A 186 -1.85 -9.53 -14.05
CA LYS A 186 -0.72 -10.49 -14.01
C LYS A 186 -1.15 -11.90 -14.45
N HIS A 187 -2.33 -12.36 -14.01
CA HIS A 187 -2.85 -13.65 -14.42
C HIS A 187 -3.20 -13.69 -15.89
N LEU A 188 -3.79 -12.61 -16.42
CA LEU A 188 -4.12 -12.50 -17.84
C LEU A 188 -2.86 -12.58 -18.70
N GLU A 189 -1.81 -11.84 -18.35
CA GLU A 189 -0.51 -11.92 -19.04
C GLU A 189 0.01 -13.36 -19.06
N ARG A 190 0.07 -14.01 -17.90
CA ARG A 190 0.60 -15.37 -17.79
C ARG A 190 -0.18 -16.37 -18.64
N LEU A 191 -1.50 -16.22 -18.73
CA LEU A 191 -2.35 -17.08 -19.57
C LEU A 191 -2.12 -16.83 -21.06
N LEU A 192 -1.86 -15.58 -21.46
CA LEU A 192 -1.56 -15.25 -22.87
C LEU A 192 -0.18 -15.78 -23.28
N GLU A 193 0.83 -15.62 -22.43
CA GLU A 193 2.18 -16.16 -22.68
C GLU A 193 2.20 -17.70 -22.84
N ALA A 194 1.35 -18.40 -22.07
CA ALA A 194 1.25 -19.85 -22.18
C ALA A 194 0.61 -20.36 -23.48
N ARG A 195 0.02 -19.45 -24.28
CA ARG A 195 -0.61 -19.77 -25.56
C ARG A 195 0.22 -19.32 -26.78
N ALA A 196 1.29 -18.56 -26.56
CA ALA A 196 2.23 -18.10 -27.59
C ALA A 196 3.37 -19.11 -27.75
#